data_34bff2cfd050ee4f72910876686726ef
#
_entry.id   34bff2cfd050ee4f72910876686726ef
#
_cell.length_a   1.000
_cell.length_b   1.000
_cell.length_c   1.000
_cell.angle_alpha   90.00
_cell.angle_beta   90.00
_cell.angle_gamma   90.00
#
_symmetry.space_group_name_H-M   'P 1'
#
loop_
_entity.id
_entity.type
_entity.pdbx_description
1 polymer ?
#
loop_
_entity_poly.entity_id
_entity_poly.type
_entity_poly.pdbx_seq_one_letter_code
_entity_poly.pdbx_strand_id
1 'polypeptide(L)'
;MNNYNEFTFLKYHGLSAQELLEKLDSESHGFSINVPINVNMIPGLLGAKLDESVKLTANEISMAGSVTVEVDNPVIWVNPIENLYPPRKRFTIAHEIGHLVLHIDPKTGVREFIDTKKTLTRRDYHWDIEEYEANNFAAQLLMPTDLLNECGNRIISSYIKKTKKDKMPTSAFMLEMSDLFDVSEPAMRFRLKNIGAIK
;
A
#
# COMPACT_ATOMS: atom_id res chain seq x y z
N MET A 1 1.55 17.93 -29.23
CA MET A 1 2.36 18.11 -28.01
C MET A 1 1.49 17.67 -26.86
N ASN A 2 1.72 16.48 -26.32
CA ASN A 2 0.93 15.99 -25.20
C ASN A 2 1.36 16.76 -23.94
N ASN A 3 0.43 17.48 -23.32
CA ASN A 3 0.66 18.21 -22.07
C ASN A 3 0.74 17.22 -20.90
N TYR A 4 1.87 16.52 -20.75
CA TYR A 4 2.11 15.61 -19.61
C TYR A 4 2.23 16.32 -18.24
N ASN A 5 2.19 17.66 -18.22
CA ASN A 5 2.23 18.45 -16.98
C ASN A 5 0.88 18.51 -16.24
N GLU A 6 -0.16 17.83 -16.74
CA GLU A 6 -1.51 17.92 -16.15
C GLU A 6 -1.88 16.77 -15.20
N PHE A 7 -1.11 15.68 -15.15
CA PHE A 7 -1.44 14.60 -14.23
C PHE A 7 -1.14 14.95 -12.78
N THR A 8 -2.16 14.91 -11.95
CA THR A 8 -2.08 15.24 -10.52
C THR A 8 -1.04 14.40 -9.78
N PHE A 9 -0.92 13.10 -10.09
CA PHE A 9 0.02 12.19 -9.43
C PHE A 9 1.49 12.59 -9.60
N LEU A 10 1.84 13.31 -10.68
CA LEU A 10 3.22 13.75 -10.92
C LEU A 10 3.74 14.72 -9.84
N LYS A 11 2.85 15.37 -9.08
CA LYS A 11 3.22 16.18 -7.91
C LYS A 11 3.78 15.34 -6.76
N TYR A 12 3.51 14.03 -6.78
CA TYR A 12 3.87 13.07 -5.75
C TYR A 12 4.92 12.06 -6.24
N HIS A 13 5.37 12.18 -7.50
CA HIS A 13 6.34 11.26 -8.08
C HIS A 13 7.65 11.24 -7.29
N GLY A 14 8.14 10.05 -6.96
CA GLY A 14 9.37 9.81 -6.21
C GLY A 14 9.27 10.03 -4.69
N LEU A 15 8.10 10.39 -4.14
CA LEU A 15 7.94 10.51 -2.71
C LEU A 15 7.95 9.13 -2.03
N SER A 16 8.50 9.07 -0.83
CA SER A 16 8.30 7.94 0.06
C SER A 16 6.85 7.84 0.54
N ALA A 17 6.45 6.70 1.07
CA ALA A 17 5.10 6.51 1.61
C ALA A 17 4.76 7.48 2.74
N GLN A 18 5.74 7.82 3.58
CA GLN A 18 5.56 8.79 4.66
C GLN A 18 5.36 10.21 4.11
N GLU A 19 6.23 10.66 3.21
CA GLU A 19 6.10 11.98 2.57
C GLU A 19 4.78 12.12 1.81
N LEU A 20 4.33 11.03 1.14
CA LEU A 20 3.03 11.02 0.49
C LEU A 20 1.90 11.23 1.50
N LEU A 21 1.88 10.49 2.60
CA LEU A 21 0.85 10.61 3.64
C LEU A 21 0.82 12.02 4.23
N GLU A 22 1.97 12.56 4.63
CA GLU A 22 2.09 13.89 5.21
C GLU A 22 1.61 14.98 4.25
N LYS A 23 1.95 14.85 2.98
CA LYS A 23 1.53 15.79 1.94
C LYS A 23 0.01 15.71 1.69
N LEU A 24 -0.55 14.50 1.62
CA LEU A 24 -1.99 14.31 1.46
C LEU A 24 -2.77 14.82 2.67
N ASP A 25 -2.28 14.61 3.89
CA ASP A 25 -2.90 15.12 5.12
C ASP A 25 -2.92 16.65 5.15
N SER A 26 -1.84 17.27 4.68
CA SER A 26 -1.73 18.74 4.66
C SER A 26 -2.52 19.41 3.53
N GLU A 27 -2.66 18.76 2.37
CA GLU A 27 -3.26 19.36 1.17
C GLU A 27 -4.73 19.00 0.98
N SER A 28 -5.22 17.91 1.57
CA SER A 28 -6.54 17.35 1.25
C SER A 28 -7.52 17.47 2.39
N HIS A 29 -8.57 18.30 2.21
CA HIS A 29 -9.68 18.34 3.14
C HIS A 29 -10.45 17.02 3.13
N GLY A 30 -10.40 16.28 4.25
CA GLY A 30 -11.10 15.01 4.43
C GLY A 30 -10.21 13.76 4.41
N PHE A 31 -8.92 13.87 4.10
CA PHE A 31 -7.94 12.84 4.38
C PHE A 31 -7.21 13.17 5.69
N SER A 32 -6.95 12.16 6.48
CA SER A 32 -6.14 12.28 7.70
C SER A 32 -5.40 10.98 7.97
N ILE A 33 -4.20 11.12 8.56
CA ILE A 33 -3.35 9.98 8.92
C ILE A 33 -3.90 9.33 10.19
N ASN A 34 -4.82 8.38 10.02
CA ASN A 34 -5.46 7.62 11.09
C ASN A 34 -5.31 6.12 10.87
N VAL A 35 -5.44 5.34 11.93
CA VAL A 35 -5.42 3.86 11.86
C VAL A 35 -6.86 3.33 11.83
N PRO A 36 -7.19 2.50 10.85
CA PRO A 36 -6.42 2.12 9.67
C PRO A 36 -6.36 3.24 8.62
N ILE A 37 -5.25 3.35 7.90
CA ILE A 37 -5.11 4.32 6.78
C ILE A 37 -6.23 4.08 5.76
N ASN A 38 -6.95 5.13 5.36
CA ASN A 38 -7.98 5.03 4.33
C ASN A 38 -7.36 4.98 2.92
N VAL A 39 -6.78 3.82 2.60
CA VAL A 39 -6.06 3.61 1.33
C VAL A 39 -6.95 3.77 0.10
N ASN A 40 -8.26 3.52 0.22
CA ASN A 40 -9.21 3.65 -0.89
C ASN A 40 -9.40 5.09 -1.37
N MET A 41 -9.13 6.09 -0.51
CA MET A 41 -9.20 7.50 -0.90
C MET A 41 -7.99 7.96 -1.71
N ILE A 42 -6.83 7.36 -1.48
CA ILE A 42 -5.56 7.84 -2.02
C ILE A 42 -5.54 7.88 -3.54
N PRO A 43 -6.00 6.86 -4.30
CA PRO A 43 -6.05 6.94 -5.76
C PRO A 43 -6.74 8.21 -6.26
N GLY A 44 -7.93 8.52 -5.73
CA GLY A 44 -8.67 9.73 -6.10
C GLY A 44 -7.92 11.03 -5.80
N LEU A 45 -7.19 11.09 -4.68
CA LEU A 45 -6.36 12.24 -4.31
C LEU A 45 -5.16 12.41 -5.24
N LEU A 46 -4.65 11.31 -5.79
CA LEU A 46 -3.60 11.32 -6.81
C LEU A 46 -4.14 11.61 -8.22
N GLY A 47 -5.45 11.79 -8.39
CA GLY A 47 -6.09 11.94 -9.69
C GLY A 47 -6.19 10.63 -10.47
N ALA A 48 -6.08 9.49 -9.80
CA ALA A 48 -6.24 8.17 -10.38
C ALA A 48 -7.65 7.61 -10.13
N LYS A 49 -8.18 6.88 -11.10
CA LYS A 49 -9.40 6.10 -10.92
C LYS A 49 -9.05 4.77 -10.25
N LEU A 50 -9.77 4.42 -9.18
CA LEU A 50 -9.76 3.05 -8.64
C LEU A 50 -10.83 2.24 -9.38
N ASP A 51 -10.41 1.17 -10.07
CA ASP A 51 -11.29 0.28 -10.81
C ASP A 51 -11.27 -1.12 -10.19
N GLU A 52 -12.43 -1.59 -9.78
CA GLU A 52 -12.65 -2.91 -9.19
C GLU A 52 -13.57 -3.77 -10.09
N SER A 53 -13.62 -3.48 -11.37
CA SER A 53 -14.42 -4.24 -12.32
C SER A 53 -13.83 -5.64 -12.55
N VAL A 54 -14.72 -6.63 -12.71
CA VAL A 54 -14.30 -7.98 -13.08
C VAL A 54 -13.85 -7.99 -14.54
N LYS A 55 -12.61 -8.40 -14.78
CA LYS A 55 -12.08 -8.62 -16.11
C LYS A 55 -11.82 -10.13 -16.30
N LEU A 56 -12.28 -10.67 -17.41
CA LEU A 56 -12.34 -12.11 -17.67
C LEU A 56 -11.34 -12.60 -18.73
N THR A 57 -10.39 -11.78 -19.15
CA THR A 57 -9.34 -12.26 -20.05
C THR A 57 -8.41 -13.25 -19.34
N ALA A 58 -7.85 -14.19 -20.08
CA ALA A 58 -6.97 -15.23 -19.51
C ALA A 58 -5.77 -14.65 -18.73
N ASN A 59 -5.27 -13.48 -19.12
CA ASN A 59 -4.18 -12.81 -18.44
C ASN A 59 -4.66 -12.13 -17.15
N GLU A 60 -5.79 -11.42 -17.19
CA GLU A 60 -6.29 -10.64 -16.06
C GLU A 60 -6.83 -11.49 -14.91
N ILE A 61 -7.34 -12.72 -15.19
CA ILE A 61 -7.82 -13.63 -14.14
C ILE A 61 -6.74 -13.96 -13.10
N SER A 62 -5.48 -14.00 -13.51
CA SER A 62 -4.36 -14.38 -12.61
C SER A 62 -3.61 -13.18 -12.01
N MET A 63 -3.99 -11.96 -12.37
CA MET A 63 -3.37 -10.73 -11.86
C MET A 63 -4.02 -10.31 -10.55
N ALA A 64 -3.24 -9.78 -9.61
CA ALA A 64 -3.78 -9.19 -8.38
C ALA A 64 -4.23 -7.75 -8.62
N GLY A 65 -3.45 -6.98 -9.36
CA GLY A 65 -3.71 -5.61 -9.72
C GLY A 65 -2.90 -5.14 -10.91
N SER A 66 -3.09 -3.89 -11.28
CA SER A 66 -2.25 -3.17 -12.24
C SER A 66 -2.45 -1.67 -12.13
N VAL A 67 -1.46 -0.91 -12.54
CA VAL A 67 -1.58 0.52 -12.75
C VAL A 67 -1.23 0.87 -14.19
N THR A 68 -2.09 1.67 -14.84
CA THR A 68 -1.91 2.14 -16.22
C THR A 68 -2.18 3.63 -16.30
N VAL A 69 -1.43 4.34 -17.15
CA VAL A 69 -1.69 5.75 -17.46
C VAL A 69 -2.28 5.83 -18.85
N GLU A 70 -3.59 5.98 -18.92
CA GLU A 70 -4.35 6.22 -20.13
C GLU A 70 -4.29 7.71 -20.53
N VAL A 71 -4.96 8.07 -21.63
CA VAL A 71 -4.88 9.42 -22.21
C VAL A 71 -5.31 10.51 -21.21
N ASP A 72 -6.32 10.21 -20.39
CA ASP A 72 -6.97 11.22 -19.55
C ASP A 72 -6.58 11.13 -18.07
N ASN A 73 -6.40 9.92 -17.53
CA ASN A 73 -6.07 9.73 -16.10
C ASN A 73 -5.37 8.37 -15.83
N PRO A 74 -4.58 8.28 -14.75
CA PRO A 74 -4.13 6.98 -14.26
C PRO A 74 -5.31 6.12 -13.80
N VAL A 75 -5.21 4.82 -14.04
CA VAL A 75 -6.17 3.82 -13.55
C VAL A 75 -5.41 2.80 -12.72
N ILE A 76 -5.81 2.65 -11.47
CA ILE A 76 -5.41 1.55 -10.59
C ILE A 76 -6.52 0.53 -10.65
N TRP A 77 -6.25 -0.62 -11.25
CA TRP A 77 -7.19 -1.74 -11.27
C TRP A 77 -6.80 -2.78 -10.22
N VAL A 78 -7.80 -3.25 -9.47
CA VAL A 78 -7.63 -4.28 -8.44
C VAL A 78 -8.60 -5.42 -8.73
N ASN A 79 -8.07 -6.61 -8.99
CA ASN A 79 -8.88 -7.77 -9.32
C ASN A 79 -9.76 -8.19 -8.13
N PRO A 80 -11.08 -8.05 -8.22
CA PRO A 80 -11.96 -8.40 -7.10
C PRO A 80 -11.99 -9.91 -6.80
N ILE A 81 -11.66 -10.76 -7.78
CA ILE A 81 -11.63 -12.23 -7.60
C ILE A 81 -10.41 -12.65 -6.79
N GLU A 82 -9.24 -12.06 -7.06
CA GLU A 82 -8.00 -12.37 -6.35
C GLU A 82 -7.88 -11.68 -5.00
N ASN A 83 -8.67 -10.64 -4.75
CA ASN A 83 -8.62 -9.79 -3.57
C ASN A 83 -9.90 -9.88 -2.71
N LEU A 84 -10.47 -11.08 -2.55
CA LEU A 84 -11.65 -11.31 -1.71
C LEU A 84 -11.39 -11.05 -0.21
N TYR A 85 -10.16 -11.23 0.25
CA TYR A 85 -9.76 -10.96 1.62
C TYR A 85 -9.43 -9.47 1.80
N PRO A 86 -10.19 -8.71 2.65
CA PRO A 86 -10.04 -7.25 2.74
C PRO A 86 -8.62 -6.75 2.99
N PRO A 87 -7.83 -7.29 3.93
CA PRO A 87 -6.44 -6.86 4.13
C PRO A 87 -5.55 -7.08 2.90
N ARG A 88 -5.80 -8.13 2.11
CA ARG A 88 -5.09 -8.35 0.84
C ARG A 88 -5.45 -7.29 -0.19
N LYS A 89 -6.75 -6.98 -0.33
CA LYS A 89 -7.23 -5.92 -1.22
C LYS A 89 -6.57 -4.58 -0.90
N ARG A 90 -6.54 -4.21 0.38
CA ARG A 90 -5.88 -2.99 0.85
C ARG A 90 -4.40 -2.96 0.50
N PHE A 91 -3.72 -4.11 0.69
CA PHE A 91 -2.31 -4.22 0.33
C PHE A 91 -2.09 -4.08 -1.18
N THR A 92 -2.92 -4.71 -2.02
CA THR A 92 -2.85 -4.55 -3.47
C THR A 92 -3.06 -3.10 -3.89
N ILE A 93 -4.07 -2.40 -3.36
CA ILE A 93 -4.27 -0.97 -3.65
C ILE A 93 -3.02 -0.16 -3.28
N ALA A 94 -2.46 -0.38 -2.09
CA ALA A 94 -1.26 0.31 -1.62
C ALA A 94 -0.02 0.01 -2.49
N HIS A 95 0.08 -1.22 -2.99
CA HIS A 95 1.14 -1.67 -3.89
C HIS A 95 1.05 -0.95 -5.25
N GLU A 96 -0.14 -0.90 -5.85
CA GLU A 96 -0.35 -0.18 -7.12
C GLU A 96 -0.15 1.34 -6.97
N ILE A 97 -0.47 1.92 -5.79
CA ILE A 97 -0.10 3.30 -5.46
C ILE A 97 1.43 3.44 -5.44
N GLY A 98 2.14 2.46 -4.90
CA GLY A 98 3.60 2.43 -4.91
C GLY A 98 4.17 2.49 -6.34
N HIS A 99 3.66 1.65 -7.25
CA HIS A 99 4.05 1.70 -8.65
C HIS A 99 3.73 3.06 -9.29
N LEU A 100 2.52 3.61 -9.04
CA LEU A 100 2.14 4.91 -9.59
C LEU A 100 3.07 6.03 -9.14
N VAL A 101 3.45 6.04 -7.87
CA VAL A 101 4.26 7.12 -7.27
C VAL A 101 5.74 6.98 -7.60
N LEU A 102 6.27 5.75 -7.61
CA LEU A 102 7.70 5.51 -7.73
C LEU A 102 8.15 5.24 -9.17
N HIS A 103 7.37 4.51 -9.95
CA HIS A 103 7.84 3.91 -11.19
C HIS A 103 7.16 4.45 -12.45
N ILE A 104 5.93 4.97 -12.35
CA ILE A 104 5.23 5.54 -13.51
C ILE A 104 5.75 6.95 -13.80
N ASP A 105 6.44 7.10 -14.93
CA ASP A 105 6.81 8.42 -15.47
C ASP A 105 6.47 8.49 -16.97
N PRO A 106 5.35 9.13 -17.33
CA PRO A 106 4.97 9.30 -18.72
C PRO A 106 5.99 10.06 -19.57
N LYS A 107 6.89 10.84 -18.95
CA LYS A 107 7.95 11.57 -19.66
C LYS A 107 9.06 10.64 -20.16
N THR A 108 9.34 9.58 -19.42
CA THR A 108 10.31 8.54 -19.81
C THR A 108 9.67 7.44 -20.65
N GLY A 109 8.35 7.45 -20.81
CA GLY A 109 7.60 6.46 -21.58
C GLY A 109 7.06 5.29 -20.75
N VAL A 110 7.35 5.22 -19.46
CA VAL A 110 6.79 4.19 -18.55
C VAL A 110 5.37 4.57 -18.19
N ARG A 111 4.40 3.76 -18.63
CA ARG A 111 2.96 4.04 -18.49
C ARG A 111 2.15 2.91 -17.88
N GLU A 112 2.77 1.76 -17.63
CA GLU A 112 2.05 0.58 -17.19
C GLU A 112 2.92 -0.29 -16.30
N PHE A 113 2.34 -0.74 -15.19
CA PHE A 113 2.83 -1.86 -14.38
C PHE A 113 1.73 -2.89 -14.20
N ILE A 114 2.06 -4.16 -14.40
CA ILE A 114 1.12 -5.28 -14.35
C ILE A 114 1.69 -6.31 -13.38
N ASP A 115 1.04 -6.47 -12.22
CA ASP A 115 1.39 -7.51 -11.26
C ASP A 115 0.83 -8.86 -11.72
N THR A 116 1.70 -9.72 -12.24
CA THR A 116 1.34 -11.10 -12.60
C THR A 116 1.98 -12.10 -11.65
N LYS A 117 1.24 -13.10 -11.20
CA LYS A 117 1.77 -14.24 -10.41
C LYS A 117 2.98 -14.93 -11.04
N LYS A 118 3.24 -14.71 -12.34
CA LYS A 118 4.39 -15.28 -13.09
C LYS A 118 5.69 -14.49 -12.91
N THR A 119 5.66 -13.27 -12.42
CA THR A 119 6.87 -12.49 -12.14
C THR A 119 7.72 -13.06 -11.00
N LEU A 120 7.21 -14.05 -10.27
CA LEU A 120 7.98 -14.82 -9.30
C LEU A 120 9.01 -15.78 -9.93
N THR A 121 9.08 -15.92 -11.26
CA THR A 121 10.10 -16.70 -11.95
C THR A 121 11.25 -15.81 -12.43
N ARG A 122 12.22 -15.59 -11.55
CA ARG A 122 13.66 -15.24 -11.70
C ARG A 122 14.16 -15.10 -13.14
N ARG A 123 13.88 -14.01 -13.88
CA ARG A 123 14.63 -13.74 -15.12
C ARG A 123 14.96 -12.27 -15.43
N ASP A 124 14.36 -11.28 -14.76
CA ASP A 124 14.75 -9.89 -14.98
C ASP A 124 15.02 -9.18 -13.64
N TYR A 125 16.29 -8.89 -13.36
CA TYR A 125 16.76 -8.25 -12.14
C TYR A 125 16.11 -6.88 -11.86
N HIS A 126 15.62 -6.20 -12.90
CA HIS A 126 14.96 -4.89 -12.75
C HIS A 126 13.54 -5.01 -12.17
N TRP A 127 12.76 -5.99 -12.60
CA TRP A 127 11.42 -6.25 -12.07
C TRP A 127 11.43 -6.62 -10.59
N ASP A 128 12.46 -7.34 -10.14
CA ASP A 128 12.60 -7.70 -8.72
C ASP A 128 12.80 -6.45 -7.82
N ILE A 129 13.43 -5.40 -8.34
CA ILE A 129 13.70 -4.17 -7.57
C ILE A 129 12.42 -3.33 -7.46
N GLU A 130 11.73 -3.09 -8.55
CA GLU A 130 10.51 -2.27 -8.59
C GLU A 130 9.38 -2.92 -7.78
N GLU A 131 9.22 -4.23 -7.88
CA GLU A 131 8.29 -5.00 -7.04
C GLU A 131 8.65 -4.93 -5.55
N TYR A 132 9.94 -5.03 -5.24
CA TYR A 132 10.41 -4.89 -3.86
C TYR A 132 10.13 -3.47 -3.32
N GLU A 133 10.37 -2.44 -4.11
CA GLU A 133 10.11 -1.05 -3.75
C GLU A 133 8.61 -0.80 -3.56
N ALA A 134 7.75 -1.28 -4.47
CA ALA A 134 6.29 -1.17 -4.35
C ALA A 134 5.75 -1.92 -3.12
N ASN A 135 6.28 -3.12 -2.83
CA ASN A 135 5.92 -3.89 -1.62
C ASN A 135 6.33 -3.16 -0.34
N ASN A 136 7.54 -2.58 -0.31
CA ASN A 136 7.99 -1.79 0.83
C ASN A 136 7.17 -0.51 1.00
N PHE A 137 6.86 0.16 -0.09
CA PHE A 137 6.00 1.33 -0.10
C PHE A 137 4.62 1.00 0.47
N ALA A 138 3.98 -0.07 0.00
CA ALA A 138 2.69 -0.53 0.50
C ALA A 138 2.71 -0.82 2.00
N ALA A 139 3.74 -1.53 2.47
CA ALA A 139 3.89 -1.82 3.89
C ALA A 139 4.07 -0.57 4.73
N GLN A 140 4.82 0.42 4.26
CA GLN A 140 5.02 1.70 4.94
C GLN A 140 3.77 2.57 4.90
N LEU A 141 3.07 2.60 3.77
CA LEU A 141 1.83 3.35 3.61
C LEU A 141 0.73 2.87 4.57
N LEU A 142 0.53 1.55 4.66
CA LEU A 142 -0.50 0.96 5.52
C LEU A 142 -0.10 0.92 6.99
N MET A 143 1.22 0.87 7.27
CA MET A 143 1.77 0.71 8.62
C MET A 143 2.89 1.72 8.87
N PRO A 144 2.58 3.03 8.95
CA PRO A 144 3.55 4.08 9.28
C PRO A 144 4.23 3.81 10.63
N THR A 145 5.54 4.03 10.70
CA THR A 145 6.35 3.69 11.86
C THR A 145 5.88 4.39 13.13
N ASP A 146 5.52 5.67 13.03
CA ASP A 146 5.09 6.47 14.18
C ASP A 146 3.77 5.93 14.76
N LEU A 147 2.81 5.60 13.89
CA LEU A 147 1.54 4.99 14.32
C LEU A 147 1.75 3.58 14.89
N LEU A 148 2.68 2.80 14.34
CA LEU A 148 3.02 1.48 14.90
C LEU A 148 3.55 1.63 16.32
N ASN A 149 4.45 2.58 16.57
CA ASN A 149 5.02 2.83 17.88
C ASN A 149 3.96 3.33 18.87
N GLU A 150 3.16 4.31 18.48
CA GLU A 150 2.11 4.87 19.32
C GLU A 150 1.07 3.80 19.70
N CYS A 151 0.51 3.13 18.70
CA CYS A 151 -0.53 2.12 18.90
C CYS A 151 0.01 0.91 19.68
N GLY A 152 1.23 0.44 19.35
CA GLY A 152 1.87 -0.66 20.05
C GLY A 152 2.07 -0.37 21.54
N ASN A 153 2.57 0.81 21.89
CA ASN A 153 2.73 1.23 23.28
C ASN A 153 1.38 1.30 24.00
N ARG A 154 0.35 1.83 23.34
CA ARG A 154 -1.01 1.92 23.88
C ARG A 154 -1.62 0.54 24.14
N ILE A 155 -1.48 -0.38 23.19
CA ILE A 155 -1.98 -1.77 23.29
C ILE A 155 -1.31 -2.49 24.45
N ILE A 156 0.03 -2.47 24.53
CA ILE A 156 0.79 -3.13 25.60
C ILE A 156 0.41 -2.56 26.96
N SER A 157 0.37 -1.24 27.09
CA SER A 157 0.01 -0.57 28.35
C SER A 157 -1.40 -0.91 28.81
N SER A 158 -2.37 -0.94 27.89
CA SER A 158 -3.75 -1.32 28.16
C SER A 158 -3.85 -2.77 28.60
N TYR A 159 -3.14 -3.68 27.92
CA TYR A 159 -3.12 -5.09 28.26
C TYR A 159 -2.58 -5.33 29.68
N ILE A 160 -1.42 -4.74 30.02
CA ILE A 160 -0.80 -4.84 31.35
C ILE A 160 -1.73 -4.29 32.43
N LYS A 161 -2.34 -3.13 32.21
CA LYS A 161 -3.29 -2.52 33.14
C LYS A 161 -4.53 -3.41 33.39
N LYS A 162 -5.06 -3.99 32.33
CA LYS A 162 -6.28 -4.84 32.36
C LYS A 162 -6.02 -6.20 33.00
N THR A 163 -4.90 -6.84 32.64
CA THR A 163 -4.64 -8.24 33.04
C THR A 163 -3.79 -8.38 34.29
N LYS A 164 -3.15 -7.29 34.74
CA LYS A 164 -2.16 -7.29 35.84
C LYS A 164 -0.94 -8.20 35.57
N LYS A 165 -0.67 -8.53 34.29
CA LYS A 165 0.52 -9.31 33.91
C LYS A 165 1.66 -8.36 33.54
N ASP A 166 2.88 -8.80 33.74
CA ASP A 166 4.10 -8.00 33.46
C ASP A 166 4.39 -7.88 31.95
N LYS A 167 3.85 -8.81 31.15
CA LYS A 167 4.11 -8.87 29.70
C LYS A 167 2.88 -9.29 28.93
N MET A 168 2.74 -8.72 27.74
CA MET A 168 1.75 -9.14 26.75
C MET A 168 2.34 -10.27 25.89
N PRO A 169 1.64 -11.38 25.64
CA PRO A 169 2.07 -12.41 24.70
C PRO A 169 2.20 -11.85 23.29
N THR A 170 3.26 -12.22 22.59
CA THR A 170 3.51 -11.75 21.22
C THR A 170 2.35 -12.08 20.26
N SER A 171 1.73 -13.24 20.39
CA SER A 171 0.57 -13.63 19.56
C SER A 171 -0.62 -12.69 19.80
N ALA A 172 -0.93 -12.33 21.04
CA ALA A 172 -2.01 -11.40 21.36
C ALA A 172 -1.69 -9.99 20.83
N PHE A 173 -0.45 -9.54 20.97
CA PHE A 173 0.01 -8.27 20.40
C PHE A 173 -0.12 -8.25 18.88
N MET A 174 0.31 -9.31 18.20
CA MET A 174 0.22 -9.41 16.74
C MET A 174 -1.23 -9.35 16.25
N LEU A 175 -2.12 -10.08 16.91
CA LEU A 175 -3.54 -10.06 16.56
C LEU A 175 -4.13 -8.66 16.72
N GLU A 176 -3.97 -8.01 17.89
CA GLU A 176 -4.51 -6.67 18.14
C GLU A 176 -3.93 -5.62 17.18
N MET A 177 -2.64 -5.71 16.86
CA MET A 177 -2.00 -4.79 15.90
C MET A 177 -2.51 -5.01 14.48
N SER A 178 -2.60 -6.27 14.03
CA SER A 178 -3.08 -6.54 12.65
C SER A 178 -4.54 -6.17 12.47
N ASP A 179 -5.39 -6.42 13.47
CA ASP A 179 -6.80 -6.01 13.45
C ASP A 179 -6.93 -4.48 13.44
N LEU A 180 -6.17 -3.77 14.28
CA LEU A 180 -6.22 -2.32 14.37
C LEU A 180 -5.81 -1.63 13.06
N PHE A 181 -4.77 -2.15 12.38
CA PHE A 181 -4.28 -1.59 11.11
C PHE A 181 -5.01 -2.13 9.88
N ASP A 182 -5.92 -3.09 10.06
CA ASP A 182 -6.63 -3.80 8.99
C ASP A 182 -5.66 -4.34 7.94
N VAL A 183 -4.67 -5.10 8.43
CA VAL A 183 -3.67 -5.81 7.63
C VAL A 183 -3.58 -7.27 8.04
N SER A 184 -3.02 -8.13 7.19
CA SER A 184 -2.80 -9.52 7.57
C SER A 184 -1.72 -9.66 8.65
N GLU A 185 -1.87 -10.65 9.55
CA GLU A 185 -0.87 -10.92 10.58
C GLU A 185 0.54 -11.19 10.00
N PRO A 186 0.71 -11.92 8.88
CA PRO A 186 2.00 -12.04 8.23
C PRO A 186 2.60 -10.69 7.78
N ALA A 187 1.79 -9.78 7.23
CA ALA A 187 2.26 -8.45 6.81
C ALA A 187 2.69 -7.62 8.02
N MET A 188 1.90 -7.61 9.09
CA MET A 188 2.26 -6.94 10.34
C MET A 188 3.56 -7.49 10.92
N ARG A 189 3.72 -8.81 10.98
CA ARG A 189 4.93 -9.46 11.47
C ARG A 189 6.16 -9.06 10.65
N PHE A 190 6.05 -9.08 9.33
CA PHE A 190 7.13 -8.68 8.44
C PHE A 190 7.52 -7.21 8.68
N ARG A 191 6.52 -6.33 8.78
CA ARG A 191 6.76 -4.90 9.02
C ARG A 191 7.43 -4.63 10.36
N LEU A 192 6.96 -5.25 11.45
CA LEU A 192 7.53 -5.10 12.78
C LEU A 192 8.97 -5.64 12.87
N LYS A 193 9.29 -6.72 12.12
CA LYS A 193 10.68 -7.19 11.98
C LYS A 193 11.54 -6.18 11.25
N ASN A 194 11.06 -5.62 10.14
CA ASN A 194 11.82 -4.66 9.34
C ASN A 194 12.17 -3.38 10.11
N ILE A 195 11.31 -2.94 11.00
CA ILE A 195 11.60 -1.78 11.88
C ILE A 195 12.32 -2.16 13.18
N GLY A 196 12.68 -3.45 13.37
CA GLY A 196 13.38 -3.93 14.55
C GLY A 196 12.55 -3.98 15.84
N ALA A 197 11.23 -3.86 15.76
CA ALA A 197 10.33 -3.90 16.92
C ALA A 197 10.16 -5.32 17.50
N ILE A 198 10.36 -6.34 16.70
CA ILE A 198 10.35 -7.76 17.08
C ILE A 198 11.52 -8.51 16.43
N LYS A 199 11.91 -9.65 17.01
CA LYS A 199 12.98 -10.55 16.50
C LYS A 199 12.45 -11.54 15.46
#